data_94db7cbf3b3ca46c3c72d767ca6c1026
#
_entry.id   94db7cbf3b3ca46c3c72d767ca6c1026
#
_cell.length_a   1.000
_cell.length_b   1.000
_cell.length_c   1.000
_cell.angle_alpha   90.00
_cell.angle_beta   90.00
_cell.angle_gamma   90.00
#
_symmetry.space_group_name_H-M   'P 1'
#
loop_
_entity.id
_entity.type
_entity.pdbx_description
1 polymer ?
#
loop_
_entity_poly.entity_id
_entity_poly.type
_entity_poly.pdbx_seq_one_letter_code
_entity_poly.pdbx_strand_id
1 'polypeptide(L)'
;MWIADGWNDYEVLDTSSGEKLERWGDYILVRPDPQVLWNTPKKLRGWKRPNAHYHRSKRGGGEWEFFDLPKKWQIGYKGLTFNLQPFSFKHTGLFPEQATNWDWFSEKIRNAGRPVKVLN
;
A
#
# COMPACT_ATOMS: atom_id res chain seq x y z
N MET A 1 -4.42 15.27 -14.45
CA MET A 1 -4.00 13.93 -14.00
C MET A 1 -4.43 13.71 -12.56
N TRP A 2 -5.00 12.56 -12.29
CA TRP A 2 -5.39 12.19 -10.92
C TRP A 2 -4.22 11.49 -10.23
N ILE A 3 -3.90 11.90 -9.00
CA ILE A 3 -2.81 11.35 -8.21
C ILE A 3 -3.37 10.86 -6.88
N ALA A 4 -2.92 9.70 -6.40
CA ALA A 4 -3.37 9.13 -5.14
C ALA A 4 -2.61 9.78 -3.96
N ASP A 5 -2.85 11.08 -3.74
CA ASP A 5 -2.18 11.90 -2.73
C ASP A 5 -3.06 12.23 -1.51
N GLY A 6 -4.28 11.70 -1.47
CA GLY A 6 -5.22 11.95 -0.36
C GLY A 6 -5.03 11.05 0.86
N TRP A 7 -4.05 10.15 0.86
CA TRP A 7 -3.79 9.26 1.98
C TRP A 7 -3.07 9.96 3.12
N ASN A 8 -3.60 9.86 4.33
CA ASN A 8 -2.90 10.23 5.56
C ASN A 8 -2.27 9.02 6.24
N ASP A 9 -2.88 7.85 6.09
CA ASP A 9 -2.45 6.61 6.75
C ASP A 9 -1.58 5.72 5.87
N TYR A 10 -1.33 6.12 4.64
CA TYR A 10 -0.45 5.38 3.73
C TYR A 10 0.52 6.33 3.03
N GLU A 11 1.79 5.91 2.94
CA GLU A 11 2.81 6.70 2.25
C GLU A 11 3.92 5.78 1.77
N VAL A 12 4.39 6.00 0.54
CA VAL A 12 5.64 5.40 0.06
C VAL A 12 6.77 6.29 0.53
N LEU A 13 7.59 5.79 1.43
CA LEU A 13 8.67 6.56 2.05
C LEU A 13 9.92 6.58 1.18
N ASP A 14 10.23 5.48 0.50
CA ASP A 14 11.41 5.35 -0.33
C ASP A 14 11.28 4.16 -1.28
N THR A 15 12.07 4.15 -2.35
CA THR A 15 12.12 3.04 -3.30
C THR A 15 13.57 2.81 -3.72
N SER A 16 14.02 1.56 -3.73
CA SER A 16 15.37 1.21 -4.17
C SER A 16 15.52 -0.30 -4.38
N SER A 17 16.32 -0.67 -5.37
CA SER A 17 16.79 -2.06 -5.56
C SER A 17 15.64 -3.07 -5.65
N GLY A 18 14.59 -2.74 -6.38
CA GLY A 18 13.44 -3.62 -6.59
C GLY A 18 12.48 -3.70 -5.41
N GLU A 19 12.62 -2.79 -4.44
CA GLU A 19 11.78 -2.77 -3.24
C GLU A 19 11.23 -1.39 -2.96
N LYS A 20 10.12 -1.34 -2.22
CA LYS A 20 9.54 -0.11 -1.72
C LYS A 20 9.37 -0.18 -0.21
N LEU A 21 9.67 0.95 0.43
CA LEU A 21 9.48 1.15 1.86
C LEU A 21 8.19 1.94 2.04
N GLU A 22 7.24 1.37 2.78
CA GLU A 22 5.90 1.94 2.91
C GLU A 22 5.51 2.11 4.37
N ARG A 23 4.74 3.15 4.65
CA ARG A 23 4.05 3.33 5.93
C ARG A 23 2.57 3.01 5.74
N TRP A 24 2.07 2.09 6.56
CA TRP A 24 0.67 1.68 6.58
C TRP A 24 0.11 1.93 7.99
N GLY A 25 -0.45 3.11 8.20
CA GLY A 25 -0.83 3.55 9.54
C GLY A 25 0.41 3.76 10.40
N ASP A 26 0.54 3.02 11.48
CA ASP A 26 1.69 3.09 12.39
C ASP A 26 2.80 2.09 12.03
N TYR A 27 2.65 1.33 10.94
CA TYR A 27 3.54 0.22 10.63
C TYR A 27 4.30 0.44 9.33
N ILE A 28 5.56 0.03 9.34
CA ILE A 28 6.49 0.15 8.21
C ILE A 28 6.66 -1.23 7.56
N LEU A 29 6.42 -1.31 6.27
CA LEU A 29 6.58 -2.54 5.50
C LEU A 29 7.58 -2.34 4.36
N VAL A 30 8.35 -3.38 4.08
CA VAL A 30 9.18 -3.47 2.88
C VAL A 30 8.59 -4.56 1.99
N ARG A 31 8.27 -4.19 0.76
CA ARG A 31 7.69 -5.11 -0.23
C ARG A 31 8.40 -4.98 -1.56
N PRO A 32 8.48 -6.06 -2.36
CA PRO A 32 9.07 -5.99 -3.69
C PRO A 32 8.21 -5.19 -4.66
N ASP A 33 8.87 -4.45 -5.54
CA ASP A 33 8.23 -3.75 -6.64
C ASP A 33 9.14 -3.87 -7.87
N PRO A 34 8.75 -4.67 -8.88
CA PRO A 34 9.59 -4.89 -10.05
C PRO A 34 9.76 -3.64 -10.93
N GLN A 35 8.96 -2.61 -10.72
CA GLN A 35 9.09 -1.35 -11.45
C GLN A 35 10.24 -0.49 -10.91
N VAL A 36 10.76 -0.78 -9.73
CA VAL A 36 11.86 -0.05 -9.12
C VAL A 36 13.19 -0.59 -9.66
N LEU A 37 13.70 0.04 -10.73
CA LEU A 37 14.89 -0.40 -11.42
C LEU A 37 16.18 0.26 -10.92
N TRP A 38 16.08 1.31 -10.13
CA TRP A 38 17.23 2.06 -9.63
C TRP A 38 17.76 1.51 -8.32
N ASN A 39 19.04 1.78 -8.07
CA ASN A 39 19.71 1.41 -6.84
C ASN A 39 20.21 2.67 -6.17
N THR A 40 19.45 3.19 -5.22
CA THR A 40 19.80 4.37 -4.42
C THR A 40 20.19 3.96 -3.01
N PRO A 41 21.01 4.77 -2.29
CA PRO A 41 21.35 4.43 -0.92
C PRO A 41 20.09 4.36 -0.03
N LYS A 42 19.96 3.27 0.70
CA LYS A 42 18.85 3.05 1.63
C LYS A 42 19.16 3.72 2.97
N LYS A 43 19.00 5.05 3.02
CA LYS A 43 19.38 5.86 4.18
C LYS A 43 18.29 5.96 5.25
N LEU A 44 17.03 5.78 4.90
CA LEU A 44 15.94 5.89 5.86
C LEU A 44 15.99 4.75 6.86
N ARG A 45 15.71 5.07 8.11
CA ARG A 45 15.77 4.13 9.24
C ARG A 45 14.83 2.94 9.06
N GLY A 46 13.69 3.15 8.42
CA GLY A 46 12.69 2.10 8.17
C GLY A 46 13.22 0.92 7.38
N TRP A 47 14.23 1.11 6.52
CA TRP A 47 14.86 0.01 5.81
C TRP A 47 15.55 -0.99 6.75
N LYS A 48 16.11 -0.50 7.85
CA LYS A 48 16.84 -1.33 8.82
C LYS A 48 15.93 -1.95 9.86
N ARG A 49 14.78 -1.31 10.14
CA ARG A 49 13.86 -1.74 11.20
C ARG A 49 12.41 -1.65 10.73
N PRO A 50 12.02 -2.38 9.66
CA PRO A 50 10.61 -2.44 9.30
C PRO A 50 9.83 -3.28 10.30
N ASN A 51 8.51 -3.13 10.31
CA ASN A 51 7.64 -4.01 11.09
C ASN A 51 7.48 -5.37 10.42
N ALA A 52 7.58 -5.40 9.09
CA ALA A 52 7.59 -6.64 8.33
C ALA A 52 8.28 -6.43 6.97
N HIS A 53 8.81 -7.49 6.41
CA HIS A 53 9.49 -7.49 5.11
C HIS A 53 9.05 -8.73 4.32
N TYR A 54 8.53 -8.53 3.11
CA TYR A 54 8.18 -9.62 2.22
C TYR A 54 9.38 -9.96 1.33
N HIS A 55 9.84 -11.20 1.42
CA HIS A 55 10.96 -11.72 0.63
C HIS A 55 10.43 -12.56 -0.52
N ARG A 56 10.75 -12.15 -1.76
CA ARG A 56 10.34 -12.87 -2.95
C ARG A 56 11.16 -14.15 -3.13
N SER A 57 10.48 -15.25 -3.42
CA SER A 57 11.11 -16.52 -3.76
C SER A 57 11.49 -16.57 -5.25
N LYS A 58 12.61 -17.22 -5.58
CA LYS A 58 13.03 -17.44 -6.98
C LYS A 58 12.04 -18.33 -7.75
N ARG A 59 11.23 -19.11 -7.05
CA ARG A 59 10.23 -20.03 -7.64
C ARG A 59 8.84 -19.41 -7.78
N GLY A 60 8.71 -18.09 -7.56
CA GLY A 60 7.44 -17.41 -7.48
C GLY A 60 6.90 -17.39 -6.05
N GLY A 61 6.01 -16.43 -5.76
CA GLY A 61 5.56 -16.21 -4.40
C GLY A 61 6.65 -15.66 -3.50
N GLY A 62 6.61 -16.00 -2.22
CA GLY A 62 7.58 -15.55 -1.23
C GLY A 62 7.05 -15.72 0.18
N GLU A 63 7.72 -15.10 1.14
CA GLU A 63 7.38 -15.19 2.55
C GLU A 63 7.49 -13.84 3.24
N TRP A 64 6.59 -13.61 4.19
CA TRP A 64 6.69 -12.47 5.11
C TRP A 64 7.63 -12.79 6.25
N GLU A 65 8.53 -11.86 6.55
CA GLU A 65 9.32 -11.87 7.77
C GLU A 65 8.73 -10.82 8.71
N PHE A 66 8.24 -11.25 9.87
CA PHE A 66 7.58 -10.38 10.85
C PHE A 66 8.54 -10.02 11.96
N PHE A 67 8.65 -8.71 12.26
CA PHE A 67 9.45 -8.22 13.39
C PHE A 67 8.54 -7.74 14.52
N ASP A 68 7.57 -6.87 14.20
CA ASP A 68 6.63 -6.34 15.17
C ASP A 68 5.38 -5.82 14.43
N LEU A 69 4.59 -6.75 13.89
CA LEU A 69 3.40 -6.43 13.13
C LEU A 69 2.22 -7.21 13.70
N PRO A 70 1.08 -6.56 14.02
CA PRO A 70 -0.11 -7.28 14.43
C PRO A 70 -0.66 -8.12 13.27
N LYS A 71 -1.46 -9.13 13.58
CA LYS A 71 -2.07 -9.98 12.55
C LYS A 71 -3.01 -9.20 11.66
N LYS A 72 -3.68 -8.18 12.21
CA LYS A 72 -4.61 -7.31 11.50
C LYS A 72 -4.51 -5.90 12.08
N TRP A 73 -4.65 -4.91 11.21
CA TRP A 73 -4.78 -3.51 11.64
C TRP A 73 -5.65 -2.76 10.65
N GLN A 74 -5.93 -1.49 10.93
CA GLN A 74 -6.82 -0.68 10.12
C GLN A 74 -6.14 0.61 9.70
N ILE A 75 -6.46 1.07 8.49
CA ILE A 75 -6.14 2.43 8.02
C ILE A 75 -7.40 3.06 7.45
N GLY A 76 -7.42 4.38 7.43
CA GLY A 76 -8.55 5.15 6.93
C GLY A 76 -8.22 5.94 5.67
N TYR A 77 -9.25 6.17 4.86
CA TYR A 77 -9.19 7.05 3.71
C TYR A 77 -10.55 7.73 3.52
N LYS A 78 -10.59 9.06 3.72
CA LYS A 78 -11.78 9.90 3.50
C LYS A 78 -13.08 9.29 4.08
N GLY A 79 -13.05 8.91 5.35
CA GLY A 79 -14.20 8.33 6.04
C GLY A 79 -14.38 6.82 5.86
N LEU A 80 -13.58 6.19 5.03
CA LEU A 80 -13.56 4.74 4.87
C LEU A 80 -12.51 4.12 5.79
N THR A 81 -12.79 2.93 6.31
CA THR A 81 -11.85 2.18 7.13
C THR A 81 -11.56 0.84 6.45
N PHE A 82 -10.28 0.53 6.27
CA PHE A 82 -9.83 -0.71 5.65
C PHE A 82 -9.13 -1.60 6.66
N ASN A 83 -9.52 -2.87 6.67
CA ASN A 83 -8.86 -3.89 7.48
C ASN A 83 -7.72 -4.49 6.66
N LEU A 84 -6.52 -4.49 7.22
CA LEU A 84 -5.32 -4.97 6.56
C LEU A 84 -4.79 -6.20 7.26
N GLN A 85 -4.25 -7.13 6.47
CA GLN A 85 -3.50 -8.29 6.97
C GLN A 85 -2.53 -8.76 5.90
N PRO A 86 -1.35 -9.28 6.28
CA PRO A 86 -0.44 -9.87 5.31
C PRO A 86 -1.03 -11.17 4.75
N PHE A 87 -0.99 -11.32 3.43
CA PHE A 87 -1.40 -12.55 2.75
C PHE A 87 -0.19 -13.35 2.30
N SER A 88 -0.41 -14.56 1.79
CA SER A 88 0.63 -15.45 1.26
C SER A 88 1.51 -14.80 0.20
N PHE A 89 0.94 -13.84 -0.55
CA PHE A 89 1.68 -13.02 -1.49
C PHE A 89 1.99 -11.66 -0.85
N LYS A 90 2.68 -10.78 -1.57
CA LYS A 90 3.11 -9.47 -1.08
C LYS A 90 1.97 -8.51 -0.72
N HIS A 91 0.72 -8.90 -0.91
CA HIS A 91 -0.42 -8.02 -0.73
C HIS A 91 -0.84 -7.91 0.74
N THR A 92 -1.39 -6.75 1.08
CA THR A 92 -1.94 -6.46 2.41
C THR A 92 -3.47 -6.43 2.42
N GLY A 93 -4.10 -6.75 1.29
CA GLY A 93 -5.54 -6.71 1.12
C GLY A 93 -6.08 -5.40 0.55
N LEU A 94 -5.20 -4.43 0.30
CA LEU A 94 -5.59 -3.12 -0.22
C LEU A 94 -4.57 -2.68 -1.27
N PHE A 95 -5.08 -2.05 -2.34
CA PHE A 95 -4.26 -1.42 -3.36
C PHE A 95 -4.44 0.11 -3.24
N PRO A 96 -3.56 0.82 -2.52
CA PRO A 96 -3.75 2.26 -2.24
C PRO A 96 -3.82 3.13 -3.49
N GLU A 97 -3.18 2.73 -4.58
CA GLU A 97 -3.20 3.45 -5.85
C GLU A 97 -4.60 3.55 -6.45
N GLN A 98 -5.53 2.69 -6.05
CA GLN A 98 -6.92 2.75 -6.49
C GLN A 98 -7.68 3.95 -5.93
N ALA A 99 -7.10 4.66 -4.96
CA ALA A 99 -7.74 5.85 -4.38
C ALA A 99 -8.06 6.91 -5.43
N THR A 100 -7.25 7.05 -6.48
CA THR A 100 -7.53 7.98 -7.57
C THR A 100 -8.83 7.62 -8.28
N ASN A 101 -9.09 6.32 -8.50
CA ASN A 101 -10.32 5.86 -9.10
C ASN A 101 -11.51 6.09 -8.17
N TRP A 102 -11.35 5.84 -6.87
CA TRP A 102 -12.40 6.08 -5.88
C TRP A 102 -12.81 7.55 -5.85
N ASP A 103 -11.83 8.45 -5.84
CA ASP A 103 -12.08 9.90 -5.85
C ASP A 103 -12.80 10.30 -7.13
N TRP A 104 -12.35 9.79 -8.27
CA TRP A 104 -12.93 10.11 -9.57
C TRP A 104 -14.40 9.68 -9.67
N PHE A 105 -14.70 8.42 -9.40
CA PHE A 105 -16.09 7.95 -9.55
C PHE A 105 -17.00 8.49 -8.43
N SER A 106 -16.47 8.73 -7.22
CA SER A 106 -17.25 9.34 -6.14
C SER A 106 -17.70 10.74 -6.52
N GLU A 107 -16.83 11.53 -7.14
CA GLU A 107 -17.18 12.85 -7.65
C GLU A 107 -18.24 12.76 -8.74
N LYS A 108 -18.10 11.83 -9.69
CA LYS A 108 -19.09 11.61 -10.75
C LYS A 108 -20.44 11.22 -10.19
N ILE A 109 -20.48 10.34 -9.19
CA ILE A 109 -21.73 9.92 -8.55
C ILE A 109 -22.41 11.11 -7.86
N ARG A 110 -21.66 11.91 -7.10
CA ARG A 110 -22.21 13.09 -6.42
C ARG A 110 -22.78 14.11 -7.43
N ASN A 111 -22.04 14.36 -8.51
CA ASN A 111 -22.44 15.32 -9.53
C ASN A 111 -23.62 14.84 -10.39
N ALA A 112 -23.91 13.56 -10.40
CA ALA A 112 -25.04 13.01 -11.13
C ALA A 112 -26.39 13.44 -10.55
N GLY A 113 -26.46 13.77 -9.25
CA GLY A 113 -27.70 14.19 -8.57
C GLY A 113 -28.78 13.11 -8.52
N ARG A 114 -28.42 11.83 -8.70
CA ARG A 114 -29.34 10.69 -8.73
C ARG A 114 -28.60 9.42 -8.33
N PRO A 115 -29.33 8.36 -7.92
CA PRO A 115 -28.71 7.06 -7.69
C PRO A 115 -28.03 6.54 -8.96
N VAL A 116 -26.81 5.99 -8.81
CA VAL A 116 -26.02 5.49 -9.93
C VAL A 116 -25.59 4.05 -9.62
N LYS A 117 -25.74 3.16 -10.61
CA LYS A 117 -25.22 1.80 -10.54
C LYS A 117 -23.77 1.80 -10.99
N VAL A 118 -22.90 1.13 -10.23
CA VAL A 118 -21.49 1.00 -10.54
C VAL A 118 -21.18 -0.44 -10.89
N LEU A 119 -20.62 -0.66 -12.08
CA LEU A 119 -20.14 -1.97 -12.50
C LEU A 119 -18.62 -2.03 -12.27
N ASN A 120 -18.22 -2.99 -11.46
CA ASN A 120 -16.82 -3.18 -11.15
C ASN A 120 -16.27 -4.42 -11.86
#